data_56845a4645d34e4f431f138b427c407d
#
_entry.id   56845a4645d34e4f431f138b427c407d
#
_cell.length_a   1.000
_cell.length_b   1.000
_cell.length_c   1.000
_cell.angle_alpha   90.00
_cell.angle_beta   90.00
_cell.angle_gamma   90.00
#
_symmetry.space_group_name_H-M   'P 1'
#
loop_
_entity.id
_entity.type
_entity.pdbx_description
1 polymer ?
#
loop_
_entity_poly.entity_id
_entity_poly.type
_entity_poly.pdbx_seq_one_letter_code
_entity_poly.pdbx_strand_id
1 'polypeptide(L)'
;MKIISGIYKGRNIEGYNINGTRPTMDRVKESLFATIQQYIPESTVLDLFTGSGSLALEALSEGATKAYAVDNNKIAIDTVQKNIKNIGITSCQVIKSDYRSAIEELASKNIKFDIIFLDPPYDTDCIKISIDYISRYSLLKDDGIIVCESSSLDKIVYPSTYEKIKERKYGDKWIVIIKSMIK
;
A
#
# COMPACT_ATOMS: atom_id res chain seq x y z
N MET A 1 5.43 14.46 5.65
CA MET A 1 6.25 13.27 5.32
C MET A 1 7.16 13.53 4.14
N LYS A 2 8.15 12.70 3.97
CA LYS A 2 9.09 12.80 2.84
C LYS A 2 9.26 11.43 2.19
N ILE A 3 9.67 11.45 0.93
CA ILE A 3 10.19 10.25 0.27
C ILE A 3 11.56 9.96 0.86
N ILE A 4 11.73 8.73 1.33
CA ILE A 4 12.90 8.32 2.13
C ILE A 4 14.08 7.95 1.23
N SER A 5 13.82 7.27 0.13
CA SER A 5 14.86 6.70 -0.71
C SER A 5 14.48 6.74 -2.19
N GLY A 6 15.44 6.46 -3.07
CA GLY A 6 15.23 6.35 -4.50
C GLY A 6 15.35 7.66 -5.25
N ILE A 7 14.80 7.67 -6.47
CA ILE A 7 14.99 8.79 -7.42
C ILE A 7 14.33 10.10 -6.96
N TYR A 8 13.32 10.03 -6.10
CA TYR A 8 12.63 11.21 -5.58
C TYR A 8 12.96 11.49 -4.11
N LYS A 9 14.04 10.91 -3.58
CA LYS A 9 14.46 11.08 -2.18
C LYS A 9 14.44 12.54 -1.73
N GLY A 10 13.86 12.79 -0.56
CA GLY A 10 13.82 14.11 0.06
C GLY A 10 12.64 14.98 -0.37
N ARG A 11 11.88 14.57 -1.39
CA ARG A 11 10.70 15.32 -1.83
C ARG A 11 9.58 15.23 -0.79
N ASN A 12 8.88 16.33 -0.57
CA ASN A 12 7.79 16.39 0.40
C ASN A 12 6.55 15.67 -0.10
N ILE A 13 5.87 14.98 0.82
CA ILE A 13 4.54 14.40 0.63
C ILE A 13 3.60 15.10 1.61
N GLU A 14 2.63 15.85 1.11
CA GLU A 14 1.62 16.46 1.97
C GLU A 14 0.65 15.40 2.49
N GLY A 15 0.32 15.47 3.79
CA GLY A 15 -0.75 14.68 4.36
C GLY A 15 -2.11 15.35 4.12
N TYR A 16 -3.18 14.59 4.12
CA TYR A 16 -4.54 15.12 4.04
C TYR A 16 -5.16 15.33 5.43
N ASN A 17 -4.50 14.86 6.48
CA ASN A 17 -4.85 15.07 7.88
C ASN A 17 -3.97 16.17 8.48
N ILE A 18 -4.59 17.16 9.10
CA ILE A 18 -3.91 18.33 9.68
C ILE A 18 -2.90 17.93 10.79
N ASN A 19 -3.10 16.79 11.41
CA ASN A 19 -2.24 16.28 12.50
C ASN A 19 -1.11 15.37 12.02
N GLY A 20 -0.74 15.42 10.75
CA GLY A 20 -0.29 14.22 10.08
C GLY A 20 1.16 13.91 10.00
N THR A 21 2.09 14.83 9.95
CA THR A 21 3.49 14.47 9.66
C THR A 21 4.28 14.29 10.95
N ARG A 22 4.42 13.04 11.37
CA ARG A 22 5.28 12.69 12.51
C ARG A 22 6.58 12.06 12.01
N PRO A 23 7.74 12.43 12.54
CA PRO A 23 9.00 11.73 12.25
C PRO A 23 8.90 10.21 12.44
N THR A 24 8.04 9.76 13.35
CA THR A 24 7.76 8.35 13.59
C THR A 24 7.21 7.65 12.35
N MET A 25 6.33 8.31 11.58
CA MET A 25 5.75 7.73 10.36
C MET A 25 6.82 7.51 9.28
N ASP A 26 7.75 8.43 9.13
CA ASP A 26 8.86 8.28 8.18
C ASP A 26 9.78 7.11 8.59
N ARG A 27 10.03 6.92 9.89
CA ARG A 27 10.83 5.80 10.40
C ARG A 27 10.16 4.45 10.14
N VAL A 28 8.85 4.37 10.35
CA VAL A 28 8.07 3.14 10.08
C VAL A 28 8.15 2.81 8.59
N LYS A 29 7.93 3.79 7.73
CA LYS A 29 8.02 3.64 6.29
C LYS A 29 9.43 3.21 5.86
N GLU A 30 10.47 3.84 6.38
CA GLU A 30 11.87 3.48 6.10
C GLU A 30 12.14 2.01 6.45
N SER A 31 11.73 1.59 7.63
CA SER A 31 11.92 0.21 8.09
C SER A 31 11.12 -0.79 7.25
N LEU A 32 9.88 -0.45 6.91
CA LEU A 32 9.04 -1.28 6.03
C LEU A 32 9.70 -1.48 4.67
N PHE A 33 10.10 -0.40 4.02
CA PHE A 33 10.68 -0.47 2.68
C PHE A 33 12.05 -1.17 2.68
N ALA A 34 12.84 -1.03 3.73
CA ALA A 34 14.06 -1.83 3.88
C ALA A 34 13.74 -3.33 3.93
N THR A 35 12.66 -3.70 4.62
CA THR A 35 12.22 -5.10 4.74
C THR A 35 11.74 -5.68 3.41
N ILE A 36 11.03 -4.90 2.59
CA ILE A 36 10.47 -5.38 1.31
C ILE A 36 11.33 -5.00 0.10
N GLN A 37 12.53 -4.51 0.30
CA GLN A 37 13.41 -3.98 -0.74
C GLN A 37 13.55 -4.91 -1.95
N GLN A 38 13.66 -6.21 -1.72
CA GLN A 38 13.83 -7.19 -2.79
C GLN A 38 12.61 -7.32 -3.72
N TYR A 39 11.42 -6.91 -3.25
CA TYR A 39 10.17 -7.02 -4.03
C TYR A 39 9.86 -5.79 -4.86
N ILE A 40 10.55 -4.67 -4.62
CA ILE A 40 10.20 -3.37 -5.21
C ILE A 40 10.66 -3.21 -6.68
N PRO A 41 11.92 -3.57 -7.05
CA PRO A 41 12.39 -3.30 -8.41
C PRO A 41 11.47 -3.92 -9.48
N GLU A 42 11.09 -3.10 -10.45
CA GLU A 42 10.24 -3.47 -11.59
C GLU A 42 8.84 -3.95 -11.21
N SER A 43 8.41 -3.72 -9.98
CA SER A 43 7.11 -4.17 -9.49
C SER A 43 5.95 -3.31 -9.97
N THR A 44 4.76 -3.91 -9.99
CA THR A 44 3.47 -3.23 -10.08
C THR A 44 2.83 -3.26 -8.70
N VAL A 45 2.48 -2.09 -8.17
CA VAL A 45 2.08 -1.90 -6.78
C VAL A 45 0.65 -1.39 -6.69
N LEU A 46 -0.11 -1.93 -5.75
CA LEU A 46 -1.43 -1.42 -5.39
C LEU A 46 -1.41 -0.90 -3.95
N ASP A 47 -1.83 0.34 -3.77
CA ASP A 47 -2.08 0.95 -2.47
C ASP A 47 -3.58 1.14 -2.32
N LEU A 48 -4.23 0.23 -1.62
CA LEU A 48 -5.70 0.10 -1.63
C LEU A 48 -6.41 1.11 -0.71
N PHE A 49 -5.67 1.71 0.22
CA PHE A 49 -6.14 2.76 1.14
C PHE A 49 -5.08 3.86 1.18
N THR A 50 -4.92 4.56 0.06
CA THR A 50 -3.70 5.31 -0.20
C THR A 50 -3.51 6.59 0.62
N GLY A 51 -4.60 7.21 1.05
CA GLY A 51 -4.51 8.49 1.77
C GLY A 51 -3.73 9.53 0.97
N SER A 52 -2.60 9.96 1.49
CA SER A 52 -1.73 10.93 0.81
C SER A 52 -0.91 10.35 -0.33
N GLY A 53 -0.92 9.03 -0.51
CA GLY A 53 -0.11 8.34 -1.51
C GLY A 53 1.28 7.94 -1.04
N SER A 54 1.59 8.09 0.23
CA SER A 54 2.95 7.93 0.75
C SER A 54 3.58 6.57 0.40
N LEU A 55 2.85 5.47 0.54
CA LEU A 55 3.39 4.14 0.25
C LEU A 55 3.56 3.91 -1.26
N ALA A 56 2.57 4.28 -2.06
CA ALA A 56 2.64 4.16 -3.51
C ALA A 56 3.79 4.98 -4.11
N LEU A 57 3.93 6.23 -3.66
CA LEU A 57 4.96 7.14 -4.17
C LEU A 57 6.37 6.72 -3.71
N GLU A 58 6.50 6.20 -2.50
CA GLU A 58 7.75 5.62 -2.02
C GLU A 58 8.16 4.43 -2.89
N ALA A 59 7.24 3.52 -3.18
CA ALA A 59 7.51 2.36 -4.02
C ALA A 59 8.00 2.78 -5.42
N LEU A 60 7.35 3.77 -6.04
CA LEU A 60 7.77 4.30 -7.34
C LEU A 60 9.15 4.93 -7.27
N SER A 61 9.45 5.67 -6.20
CA SER A 61 10.78 6.25 -5.99
C SER A 61 11.87 5.19 -5.89
N GLU A 62 11.55 4.04 -5.29
CA GLU A 62 12.52 2.99 -5.01
C GLU A 62 12.59 1.90 -6.10
N GLY A 63 11.92 2.10 -7.23
CA GLY A 63 12.11 1.26 -8.41
C GLY A 63 10.88 0.51 -8.93
N ALA A 64 9.71 0.69 -8.33
CA ALA A 64 8.47 0.14 -8.90
C ALA A 64 8.20 0.76 -10.27
N THR A 65 7.69 -0.03 -11.19
CA THR A 65 7.39 0.43 -12.56
C THR A 65 6.09 1.22 -12.62
N LYS A 66 5.09 0.78 -11.88
CA LYS A 66 3.76 1.40 -11.87
C LYS A 66 3.10 1.20 -10.52
N ALA A 67 2.34 2.20 -10.10
CA ALA A 67 1.52 2.13 -8.90
C ALA A 67 0.07 2.52 -9.20
N TYR A 68 -0.83 1.90 -8.46
CA TYR A 68 -2.24 2.23 -8.43
C TYR A 68 -2.58 2.66 -7.01
N ALA A 69 -3.09 3.88 -6.86
CA ALA A 69 -3.44 4.46 -5.57
C ALA A 69 -4.96 4.63 -5.49
N VAL A 70 -5.57 3.92 -4.56
CA VAL A 70 -7.03 3.85 -4.38
C VAL A 70 -7.41 4.51 -3.06
N ASP A 71 -8.48 5.28 -3.07
CA ASP A 71 -9.14 5.78 -1.87
C ASP A 71 -10.58 6.14 -2.21
N ASN A 72 -11.49 6.04 -1.26
CA ASN A 72 -12.88 6.47 -1.45
C ASN A 72 -13.10 7.94 -1.02
N ASN A 73 -12.14 8.54 -0.33
CA ASN A 73 -12.23 9.89 0.19
C ASN A 73 -11.70 10.91 -0.83
N LYS A 74 -12.55 11.88 -1.20
CA LYS A 74 -12.17 12.90 -2.17
C LYS A 74 -10.96 13.73 -1.73
N ILE A 75 -10.86 14.05 -0.44
CA ILE A 75 -9.73 14.84 0.10
C ILE A 75 -8.43 14.06 -0.06
N ALA A 76 -8.43 12.75 0.22
CA ALA A 76 -7.27 11.89 0.00
C ALA A 76 -6.88 11.86 -1.48
N ILE A 77 -7.85 11.68 -2.37
CA ILE A 77 -7.59 11.67 -3.83
C ILE A 77 -6.99 12.98 -4.32
N ASP A 78 -7.55 14.12 -3.90
CA ASP A 78 -7.03 15.44 -4.26
C ASP A 78 -5.59 15.61 -3.74
N THR A 79 -5.33 15.13 -2.54
CA THR A 79 -3.99 15.20 -1.91
C THR A 79 -2.97 14.35 -2.66
N VAL A 80 -3.28 13.11 -2.98
CA VAL A 80 -2.33 12.25 -3.71
C VAL A 80 -2.08 12.79 -5.12
N GLN A 81 -3.10 13.32 -5.80
CA GLN A 81 -2.92 13.95 -7.11
C GLN A 81 -2.02 15.18 -7.04
N LYS A 82 -2.16 15.99 -6.01
CA LYS A 82 -1.29 17.14 -5.77
C LYS A 82 0.15 16.70 -5.52
N ASN A 83 0.35 15.68 -4.71
CA ASN A 83 1.68 15.12 -4.43
C ASN A 83 2.35 14.60 -5.71
N ILE A 84 1.60 13.86 -6.53
CA ILE A 84 2.07 13.34 -7.82
C ILE A 84 2.54 14.47 -8.71
N LYS A 85 1.72 15.52 -8.85
CA LYS A 85 2.04 16.69 -9.67
C LYS A 85 3.28 17.43 -9.17
N ASN A 86 3.35 17.66 -7.85
CA ASN A 86 4.46 18.40 -7.24
C ASN A 86 5.80 17.65 -7.36
N ILE A 87 5.78 16.33 -7.29
CA ILE A 87 6.98 15.51 -7.41
C ILE A 87 7.36 15.27 -8.88
N GLY A 88 6.37 15.30 -9.78
CA GLY A 88 6.58 15.04 -11.20
C GLY A 88 6.51 13.55 -11.55
N ILE A 89 5.71 12.78 -10.80
CA ILE A 89 5.52 11.35 -11.04
C ILE A 89 4.49 11.16 -12.17
N THR A 90 4.77 10.27 -13.12
CA THR A 90 3.88 9.97 -14.24
C THR A 90 3.35 8.52 -14.23
N SER A 91 3.89 7.68 -13.37
CA SER A 91 3.62 6.24 -13.34
C SER A 91 2.64 5.80 -12.25
N CYS A 92 1.90 6.72 -11.65
CA CYS A 92 0.89 6.43 -10.65
C CYS A 92 -0.52 6.73 -11.19
N GLN A 93 -1.36 5.72 -11.22
CA GLN A 93 -2.78 5.89 -11.54
C GLN A 93 -3.59 6.01 -10.25
N VAL A 94 -4.36 7.10 -10.13
CA VAL A 94 -5.20 7.37 -8.97
C VAL A 94 -6.63 6.97 -9.28
N ILE A 95 -7.24 6.22 -8.36
CA ILE A 95 -8.60 5.70 -8.51
C ILE A 95 -9.42 6.09 -7.28
N LYS A 96 -10.47 6.90 -7.49
CA LYS A 96 -11.45 7.17 -6.45
C LYS A 96 -12.51 6.08 -6.48
N SER A 97 -12.47 5.17 -5.52
CA SER A 97 -13.37 4.01 -5.47
C SER A 97 -13.39 3.40 -4.07
N ASP A 98 -14.49 2.72 -3.77
CA ASP A 98 -14.51 1.72 -2.69
C ASP A 98 -13.49 0.63 -3.01
N TYR A 99 -12.82 0.13 -1.99
CA TYR A 99 -11.73 -0.84 -2.17
C TYR A 99 -12.17 -2.16 -2.83
N ARG A 100 -13.39 -2.61 -2.55
CA ARG A 100 -13.95 -3.84 -3.15
C ARG A 100 -14.21 -3.65 -4.65
N SER A 101 -14.84 -2.54 -5.00
CA SER A 101 -15.10 -2.17 -6.40
C SER A 101 -13.80 -1.97 -7.17
N ALA A 102 -12.79 -1.39 -6.54
CA ALA A 102 -11.47 -1.21 -7.16
C ALA A 102 -10.82 -2.56 -7.47
N ILE A 103 -10.87 -3.52 -6.54
CA ILE A 103 -10.33 -4.87 -6.77
C ILE A 103 -11.03 -5.54 -7.96
N GLU A 104 -12.36 -5.48 -8.00
CA GLU A 104 -13.14 -6.06 -9.10
C GLU A 104 -12.80 -5.43 -10.46
N GLU A 105 -12.71 -4.10 -10.49
CA GLU A 105 -12.37 -3.37 -11.71
C GLU A 105 -10.97 -3.72 -12.22
N LEU A 106 -9.97 -3.69 -11.33
CA LEU A 106 -8.59 -4.02 -11.69
C LEU A 106 -8.46 -5.46 -12.18
N ALA A 107 -9.14 -6.39 -11.51
CA ALA A 107 -9.19 -7.79 -11.93
C ALA A 107 -9.84 -7.96 -13.30
N SER A 108 -10.91 -7.22 -13.59
CA SER A 108 -11.59 -7.27 -14.90
C SER A 108 -10.69 -6.81 -16.05
N LYS A 109 -9.68 -6.01 -15.75
CA LYS A 109 -8.67 -5.54 -16.71
C LYS A 109 -7.43 -6.44 -16.74
N ASN A 110 -7.46 -7.58 -16.05
CA ASN A 110 -6.35 -8.54 -15.94
C ASN A 110 -5.06 -7.92 -15.36
N ILE A 111 -5.21 -6.93 -14.50
CA ILE A 111 -4.08 -6.31 -13.81
C ILE A 111 -3.78 -7.11 -12.56
N LYS A 112 -2.50 -7.49 -12.37
CA LYS A 112 -2.03 -8.21 -11.19
C LYS A 112 -0.85 -7.46 -10.56
N PHE A 113 -0.67 -7.67 -9.26
CA PHE A 113 0.27 -6.90 -8.46
C PHE A 113 1.35 -7.77 -7.82
N ASP A 114 2.55 -7.21 -7.76
CA ASP A 114 3.67 -7.78 -7.00
C ASP A 114 3.58 -7.43 -5.53
N ILE A 115 3.08 -6.22 -5.22
CA ILE A 115 2.93 -5.72 -3.85
C ILE A 115 1.55 -5.08 -3.72
N ILE A 116 0.82 -5.47 -2.67
CA ILE A 116 -0.44 -4.82 -2.29
C ILE A 116 -0.31 -4.31 -0.87
N PHE A 117 -0.49 -3.01 -0.66
CA PHE A 117 -0.52 -2.37 0.65
C PHE A 117 -1.95 -2.27 1.16
N LEU A 118 -2.17 -2.71 2.39
CA LEU A 118 -3.46 -2.62 3.09
C LEU A 118 -3.25 -1.86 4.41
N ASP A 119 -3.55 -0.57 4.40
CA ASP A 119 -3.50 0.31 5.57
C ASP A 119 -4.86 1.02 5.75
N PRO A 120 -5.93 0.27 6.06
CA PRO A 120 -7.27 0.83 6.17
C PRO A 120 -7.45 1.65 7.44
N PRO A 121 -8.56 2.43 7.54
CA PRO A 121 -8.94 3.09 8.78
C PRO A 121 -9.08 2.11 9.95
N TYR A 122 -8.90 2.61 11.16
CA TYR A 122 -8.93 1.81 12.39
C TYR A 122 -10.25 1.07 12.61
N ASP A 123 -10.17 -0.03 13.37
CA ASP A 123 -11.30 -0.82 13.87
C ASP A 123 -12.28 -1.31 12.81
N THR A 124 -11.75 -1.70 11.64
CA THR A 124 -12.58 -2.24 10.57
C THR A 124 -12.11 -3.65 10.19
N ASP A 125 -12.99 -4.40 9.51
CA ASP A 125 -12.64 -5.69 8.92
C ASP A 125 -12.10 -5.56 7.50
N CYS A 126 -11.68 -4.38 7.11
CA CYS A 126 -11.22 -4.09 5.75
C CYS A 126 -10.05 -4.96 5.30
N ILE A 127 -9.12 -5.28 6.21
CA ILE A 127 -7.97 -6.15 5.85
C ILE A 127 -8.46 -7.56 5.49
N LYS A 128 -9.29 -8.15 6.34
CA LYS A 128 -9.85 -9.48 6.11
C LYS A 128 -10.65 -9.52 4.80
N ILE A 129 -11.53 -8.55 4.62
CA ILE A 129 -12.37 -8.45 3.42
C ILE A 129 -11.51 -8.23 2.17
N SER A 130 -10.50 -7.35 2.26
CA SER A 130 -9.58 -7.11 1.14
C SER A 130 -8.84 -8.37 0.73
N ILE A 131 -8.33 -9.14 1.68
CA ILE A 131 -7.62 -10.38 1.39
C ILE A 131 -8.54 -11.41 0.75
N ASP A 132 -9.78 -11.52 1.23
CA ASP A 132 -10.79 -12.41 0.62
C ASP A 132 -11.06 -12.03 -0.85
N TYR A 133 -11.20 -10.74 -1.14
CA TYR A 133 -11.39 -10.23 -2.51
C TYR A 133 -10.15 -10.44 -3.38
N ILE A 134 -8.97 -10.14 -2.86
CA ILE A 134 -7.69 -10.35 -3.56
C ILE A 134 -7.55 -11.82 -3.96
N SER A 135 -7.89 -12.73 -3.06
CA SER A 135 -7.84 -14.18 -3.32
C SER A 135 -8.87 -14.60 -4.36
N ARG A 136 -10.11 -14.15 -4.18
CA ARG A 136 -11.23 -14.50 -5.07
C ARG A 136 -10.97 -14.06 -6.51
N TYR A 137 -10.41 -12.89 -6.70
CA TYR A 137 -10.17 -12.31 -8.02
C TYR A 137 -8.74 -12.53 -8.52
N SER A 138 -7.94 -13.29 -7.80
CA SER A 138 -6.55 -13.62 -8.18
C SER A 138 -5.72 -12.38 -8.51
N LEU A 139 -5.83 -11.35 -7.68
CA LEU A 139 -5.23 -10.03 -7.94
C LEU A 139 -3.72 -10.01 -7.68
N LEU A 140 -3.22 -10.89 -6.82
CA LEU A 140 -1.81 -10.97 -6.46
C LEU A 140 -1.06 -11.93 -7.40
N LYS A 141 0.11 -11.52 -7.88
CA LYS A 141 1.00 -12.38 -8.65
C LYS A 141 1.53 -13.53 -7.76
N ASP A 142 1.99 -14.62 -8.38
CA ASP A 142 2.42 -15.84 -7.68
C ASP A 142 3.46 -15.58 -6.59
N ASP A 143 4.46 -14.77 -6.83
CA ASP A 143 5.48 -14.43 -5.83
C ASP A 143 5.24 -13.07 -5.16
N GLY A 144 4.02 -12.56 -5.27
CA GLY A 144 3.64 -11.28 -4.70
C GLY A 144 3.43 -11.33 -3.20
N ILE A 145 3.45 -10.15 -2.59
CA ILE A 145 3.26 -9.96 -1.14
C ILE A 145 2.11 -9.00 -0.86
N ILE A 146 1.48 -9.20 0.29
CA ILE A 146 0.51 -8.27 0.86
C ILE A 146 1.11 -7.72 2.14
N VAL A 147 1.16 -6.38 2.25
CA VAL A 147 1.64 -5.67 3.44
C VAL A 147 0.44 -5.14 4.19
N CYS A 148 0.18 -5.68 5.37
CA CYS A 148 -0.95 -5.29 6.21
C CYS A 148 -0.47 -4.41 7.35
N GLU A 149 -1.15 -3.29 7.59
CA GLU A 149 -0.87 -2.37 8.68
C GLU A 149 -2.15 -2.12 9.48
N SER A 150 -2.08 -2.30 10.81
CA SER A 150 -3.22 -2.11 11.70
C SER A 150 -2.75 -1.72 13.10
N SER A 151 -3.60 -1.00 13.84
CA SER A 151 -3.40 -0.73 15.27
C SER A 151 -3.66 -1.98 16.13
N SER A 152 -4.34 -2.99 15.59
CA SER A 152 -4.65 -4.25 16.29
C SER A 152 -4.23 -5.44 15.46
N LEU A 153 -3.40 -6.31 16.04
CA LEU A 153 -2.98 -7.55 15.39
C LEU A 153 -4.19 -8.46 15.10
N ASP A 154 -5.21 -8.42 15.95
CA ASP A 154 -6.42 -9.22 15.78
C ASP A 154 -7.22 -8.86 14.52
N LYS A 155 -7.02 -7.69 13.97
CA LYS A 155 -7.67 -7.25 12.72
C LYS A 155 -6.95 -7.72 11.46
N ILE A 156 -5.75 -8.24 11.60
CA ILE A 156 -4.98 -8.80 10.48
C ILE A 156 -5.28 -10.30 10.41
N VAL A 157 -6.35 -10.62 9.70
CA VAL A 157 -6.87 -12.00 9.55
C VAL A 157 -6.74 -12.43 8.09
N TYR A 158 -6.15 -13.59 7.89
CA TYR A 158 -5.95 -14.15 6.55
C TYR A 158 -6.09 -15.68 6.59
N PRO A 159 -6.51 -16.30 5.46
CA PRO A 159 -6.68 -17.75 5.42
C PRO A 159 -5.34 -18.49 5.42
N SER A 160 -5.38 -19.78 5.72
CA SER A 160 -4.18 -20.64 5.78
C SER A 160 -3.47 -20.84 4.45
N THR A 161 -4.07 -20.36 3.34
CA THR A 161 -3.44 -20.31 2.02
C THR A 161 -2.35 -19.25 1.90
N TYR A 162 -2.22 -18.40 2.90
CA TYR A 162 -1.12 -17.42 3.03
C TYR A 162 -0.20 -17.81 4.17
N GLU A 163 1.07 -17.52 4.02
CA GLU A 163 2.05 -17.64 5.10
C GLU A 163 2.56 -16.25 5.50
N LYS A 164 2.79 -16.06 6.79
CA LYS A 164 3.39 -14.85 7.32
C LYS A 164 4.90 -14.93 7.14
N ILE A 165 5.46 -13.93 6.43
CA ILE A 165 6.91 -13.84 6.25
C ILE A 165 7.56 -12.83 7.18
N LYS A 166 6.75 -11.87 7.73
CA LYS A 166 7.25 -10.90 8.70
C LYS A 166 6.10 -10.37 9.54
N GLU A 167 6.38 -10.15 10.83
CA GLU A 167 5.49 -9.47 11.76
C GLU A 167 6.32 -8.53 12.62
N ARG A 168 5.91 -7.28 12.75
CA ARG A 168 6.62 -6.31 13.56
C ARG A 168 5.69 -5.27 14.13
N LYS A 169 5.96 -4.85 15.36
CA LYS A 169 5.24 -3.76 16.02
C LYS A 169 6.08 -2.49 16.02
N TYR A 170 5.46 -1.39 15.61
CA TYR A 170 6.07 -0.06 15.64
C TYR A 170 5.15 0.87 16.45
N GLY A 171 5.55 1.17 17.71
CA GLY A 171 4.69 1.93 18.61
C GLY A 171 3.37 1.20 18.83
N ASP A 172 2.27 1.80 18.42
CA ASP A 172 0.92 1.23 18.50
C ASP A 172 0.44 0.55 17.21
N LYS A 173 1.32 0.45 16.20
CA LYS A 173 0.98 -0.16 14.90
C LYS A 173 1.67 -1.50 14.68
N TRP A 174 0.93 -2.44 14.10
CA TRP A 174 1.44 -3.73 13.64
C TRP A 174 1.59 -3.73 12.13
N ILE A 175 2.71 -4.27 11.66
CA ILE A 175 2.91 -4.57 10.23
C ILE A 175 3.11 -6.07 10.10
N VAL A 176 2.29 -6.68 9.25
CA VAL A 176 2.36 -8.10 8.92
C VAL A 176 2.48 -8.22 7.40
N ILE A 177 3.48 -8.95 6.95
CA ILE A 177 3.70 -9.22 5.52
C ILE A 177 3.39 -10.69 5.28
N ILE A 178 2.50 -10.95 4.33
CA ILE A 178 2.08 -12.29 3.97
C ILE A 178 2.32 -12.57 2.48
N LYS A 179 2.45 -13.84 2.17
CA LYS A 179 2.69 -14.33 0.82
C LYS A 179 1.76 -15.51 0.56
N SER A 180 1.23 -15.63 -0.66
CA SER A 180 0.42 -16.77 -1.02
C SER A 180 1.28 -18.05 -1.13
N MET A 181 0.79 -19.14 -0.57
CA MET A 181 1.40 -20.46 -0.72
C MET A 181 0.85 -21.21 -1.94
N ILE A 182 -0.22 -20.71 -2.54
CA ILE A 182 -0.82 -21.30 -3.74
C ILE A 182 -0.18 -20.66 -4.97
N LYS A 183 0.34 -21.49 -5.85
CA LYS A 183 0.90 -21.05 -7.12
C LYS A 183 0.01 -21.46 -8.29
#